data_92eaa366415ada1b9f1b046f66f5c77d
#
_entry.id   92eaa366415ada1b9f1b046f66f5c77d
#
_cell.length_a   1.000
_cell.length_b   1.000
_cell.length_c   1.000
_cell.angle_alpha   90.00
_cell.angle_beta   90.00
_cell.angle_gamma   90.00
#
_symmetry.space_group_name_H-M   'P 1'
#
loop_
_entity.id
_entity.type
_entity.pdbx_description
1 polymer ?
#
loop_
_entity_poly.entity_id
_entity_poly.type
_entity_poly.pdbx_seq_one_letter_code
_entity_poly.pdbx_strand_id
1 'polypeptide(L)'
;QNLVDFEIDVLKLVFKVNLLSSVLLTKALLPNMIQRKYGKIVNISSIGGRRGGKGRSAYRMTKAALINFTESIAAEVNLHGISVNCICPGGTDTQGFRSAFNARSAEKNKYLMKPEEISDLILFLTSEKASSITGASIDAYGQTNPIFFSDPSMGKV
;
A
#
# COMPACT_ATOMS: atom_id res chain seq x y z
N GLN A 1 -17.12 -6.52 -5.58
CA GLN A 1 -18.41 -6.08 -6.14
C GLN A 1 -18.17 -5.00 -7.19
N ASN A 2 -19.01 -4.95 -8.22
CA ASN A 2 -19.05 -3.84 -9.17
C ASN A 2 -19.72 -2.62 -8.54
N LEU A 3 -19.53 -1.45 -9.12
CA LEU A 3 -20.05 -0.18 -8.57
C LEU A 3 -21.59 -0.19 -8.41
N VAL A 4 -22.29 -0.82 -9.33
CA VAL A 4 -23.76 -0.88 -9.31
C VAL A 4 -24.32 -1.81 -8.22
N ASP A 5 -23.49 -2.72 -7.70
CA ASP A 5 -23.93 -3.79 -6.79
C ASP A 5 -23.45 -3.56 -5.35
N PHE A 6 -22.63 -2.54 -5.06
CA PHE A 6 -22.12 -2.41 -3.72
C PHE A 6 -22.83 -1.32 -2.90
N GLU A 7 -23.01 -1.63 -1.63
CA GLU A 7 -23.68 -0.74 -0.70
C GLU A 7 -22.79 0.44 -0.28
N ILE A 8 -23.38 1.62 -0.15
CA ILE A 8 -22.65 2.83 0.20
C ILE A 8 -21.99 2.75 1.59
N ASP A 9 -22.57 1.98 2.51
CA ASP A 9 -21.99 1.80 3.84
C ASP A 9 -20.74 0.93 3.82
N VAL A 10 -20.62 -0.02 2.89
CA VAL A 10 -19.40 -0.75 2.62
C VAL A 10 -18.30 0.23 2.12
N LEU A 11 -18.65 1.17 1.23
CA LEU A 11 -17.72 2.21 0.79
C LEU A 11 -17.22 3.04 1.97
N LYS A 12 -18.13 3.55 2.81
CA LYS A 12 -17.77 4.34 4.00
C LYS A 12 -16.85 3.57 4.94
N LEU A 13 -17.15 2.29 5.18
CA LEU A 13 -16.30 1.43 6.03
C LEU A 13 -14.90 1.26 5.45
N VAL A 14 -14.78 0.98 4.15
CA VAL A 14 -13.49 0.83 3.47
C VAL A 14 -12.67 2.13 3.54
N PHE A 15 -13.30 3.29 3.34
CA PHE A 15 -12.65 4.59 3.50
C PHE A 15 -12.21 4.84 4.95
N LYS A 16 -13.06 4.54 5.92
CA LYS A 16 -12.75 4.68 7.34
C LYS A 16 -11.55 3.84 7.75
N VAL A 17 -11.52 2.57 7.33
CA VAL A 17 -10.46 1.64 7.73
C VAL A 17 -9.16 1.88 6.94
N ASN A 18 -9.22 2.03 5.63
CA ASN A 18 -8.01 2.05 4.81
C ASN A 18 -7.35 3.42 4.67
N LEU A 19 -8.10 4.52 4.81
CA LEU A 19 -7.60 5.87 4.61
C LEU A 19 -7.69 6.71 5.88
N LEU A 20 -8.89 6.88 6.43
CA LEU A 20 -9.10 7.79 7.56
C LEU A 20 -8.29 7.38 8.80
N SER A 21 -8.11 6.09 9.04
CA SER A 21 -7.26 5.60 10.13
C SER A 21 -5.81 6.11 10.01
N SER A 22 -5.22 6.02 8.80
CA SER A 22 -3.86 6.50 8.56
C SER A 22 -3.76 8.02 8.72
N VAL A 23 -4.76 8.76 8.22
CA VAL A 23 -4.83 10.23 8.38
C VAL A 23 -4.90 10.61 9.87
N LEU A 24 -5.77 9.97 10.63
CA LEU A 24 -5.95 10.28 12.06
C LEU A 24 -4.71 9.92 12.89
N LEU A 25 -4.08 8.77 12.64
CA LEU A 25 -2.85 8.37 13.31
C LEU A 25 -1.70 9.34 12.97
N THR A 26 -1.53 9.66 11.71
CA THR A 26 -0.51 10.62 11.27
C THR A 26 -0.74 11.98 11.94
N LYS A 27 -1.96 12.52 11.89
CA LYS A 27 -2.33 13.78 12.53
C LYS A 27 -2.03 13.79 14.02
N ALA A 28 -2.28 12.70 14.72
CA ALA A 28 -2.05 12.60 16.17
C ALA A 28 -0.56 12.52 16.53
N LEU A 29 0.27 11.85 15.70
CA LEU A 29 1.68 11.62 16.00
C LEU A 29 2.60 12.74 15.48
N LEU A 30 2.20 13.42 14.42
CA LEU A 30 3.03 14.37 13.70
C LEU A 30 3.54 15.54 14.57
N PRO A 31 2.74 16.18 15.46
CA PRO A 31 3.24 17.26 16.30
C PRO A 31 4.44 16.86 17.17
N ASN A 32 4.41 15.65 17.74
CA ASN A 32 5.53 15.15 18.54
C ASN A 32 6.76 14.83 17.67
N MET A 33 6.55 14.27 16.46
CA MET A 33 7.63 14.04 15.51
C MET A 33 8.31 15.34 15.07
N ILE A 34 7.53 16.40 14.81
CA ILE A 34 8.03 17.74 14.45
C ILE A 34 8.84 18.32 15.61
N GLN A 35 8.33 18.24 16.82
CA GLN A 35 9.02 18.78 18.00
C GLN A 35 10.39 18.13 18.22
N ARG A 36 10.49 16.80 18.08
CA ARG A 36 11.75 16.06 18.27
C ARG A 36 12.63 16.01 17.01
N LYS A 37 12.17 16.60 15.91
CA LYS A 37 12.85 16.62 14.59
C LYS A 37 13.20 15.22 14.09
N TYR A 38 12.36 14.25 14.36
CA TYR A 38 12.57 12.86 13.98
C TYR A 38 11.24 12.11 13.85
N GLY A 39 11.09 11.40 12.74
CA GLY A 39 9.95 10.52 12.51
C GLY A 39 10.10 9.69 11.24
N LYS A 40 9.56 8.47 11.28
CA LYS A 40 9.51 7.57 10.13
C LYS A 40 8.07 7.08 9.99
N ILE A 41 7.44 7.36 8.86
CA ILE A 41 6.07 6.93 8.54
C ILE A 41 6.12 6.10 7.26
N VAL A 42 5.58 4.89 7.32
CA VAL A 42 5.43 4.03 6.15
C VAL A 42 3.97 3.63 6.01
N ASN A 43 3.32 4.13 4.99
CA ASN A 43 1.96 3.76 4.63
C ASN A 43 1.97 2.52 3.72
N ILE A 44 1.02 1.62 3.91
CA ILE A 44 0.89 0.43 3.07
C ILE A 44 -0.31 0.60 2.13
N SER A 45 0.01 0.94 0.89
CA SER A 45 -0.96 1.01 -0.19
C SER A 45 -1.16 -0.38 -0.84
N SER A 46 -1.15 -0.45 -2.14
CA SER A 46 -1.30 -1.67 -2.94
C SER A 46 -1.00 -1.38 -4.41
N ILE A 47 -0.68 -2.38 -5.18
CA ILE A 47 -0.77 -2.34 -6.65
C ILE A 47 -2.15 -1.81 -7.10
N GLY A 48 -3.20 -2.05 -6.33
CA GLY A 48 -4.53 -1.49 -6.56
C GLY A 48 -4.61 0.03 -6.45
N GLY A 49 -3.70 0.68 -5.77
CA GLY A 49 -3.57 2.13 -5.73
C GLY A 49 -2.92 2.74 -6.98
N ARG A 50 -2.16 1.93 -7.73
CA ARG A 50 -1.47 2.38 -8.96
C ARG A 50 -2.35 2.34 -10.20
N ARG A 51 -3.41 1.54 -10.20
CA ARG A 51 -4.27 1.37 -11.38
C ARG A 51 -5.67 0.92 -11.02
N GLY A 52 -6.60 1.22 -11.90
CA GLY A 52 -7.98 0.75 -11.84
C GLY A 52 -8.09 -0.78 -12.04
N GLY A 53 -9.28 -1.30 -11.84
CA GLY A 53 -9.61 -2.71 -12.08
C GLY A 53 -11.02 -3.05 -11.65
N LYS A 54 -11.64 -3.98 -12.34
CA LYS A 54 -13.01 -4.42 -12.15
C LYS A 54 -13.26 -4.93 -10.72
N GLY A 55 -14.39 -4.59 -10.14
CA GLY A 55 -14.93 -5.21 -8.94
C GLY A 55 -14.31 -4.75 -7.61
N ARG A 56 -13.43 -3.73 -7.59
CA ARG A 56 -12.71 -3.28 -6.39
C ARG A 56 -12.51 -1.77 -6.32
N SER A 57 -13.41 -0.99 -6.88
CA SER A 57 -13.29 0.47 -6.96
C SER A 57 -13.09 1.11 -5.57
N ALA A 58 -13.90 0.76 -4.58
CA ALA A 58 -13.78 1.29 -3.21
C ALA A 58 -12.37 1.10 -2.61
N TYR A 59 -11.87 -0.13 -2.67
CA TYR A 59 -10.53 -0.46 -2.16
C TYR A 59 -9.44 0.30 -2.94
N ARG A 60 -9.51 0.31 -4.28
CA ARG A 60 -8.51 0.95 -5.13
C ARG A 60 -8.47 2.45 -4.93
N MET A 61 -9.63 3.10 -4.80
CA MET A 61 -9.72 4.54 -4.48
C MET A 61 -9.00 4.87 -3.17
N THR A 62 -9.24 4.10 -2.10
CA THR A 62 -8.58 4.36 -0.81
C THR A 62 -7.07 4.15 -0.88
N LYS A 63 -6.61 3.16 -1.65
CA LYS A 63 -5.17 2.90 -1.80
C LYS A 63 -4.48 3.92 -2.70
N ALA A 64 -5.15 4.47 -3.71
CA ALA A 64 -4.66 5.60 -4.49
C ALA A 64 -4.59 6.88 -3.64
N ALA A 65 -5.63 7.15 -2.86
CA ALA A 65 -5.65 8.29 -1.94
C ALA A 65 -4.52 8.22 -0.90
N LEU A 66 -4.18 7.02 -0.42
CA LEU A 66 -3.09 6.84 0.54
C LEU A 66 -1.70 7.14 -0.06
N ILE A 67 -1.50 6.87 -1.36
CA ILE A 67 -0.30 7.27 -2.09
C ILE A 67 -0.18 8.80 -2.10
N ASN A 68 -1.22 9.49 -2.56
CA ASN A 68 -1.23 10.95 -2.64
C ASN A 68 -1.11 11.60 -1.25
N PHE A 69 -1.79 11.06 -0.23
CA PHE A 69 -1.66 11.48 1.16
C PHE A 69 -0.20 11.39 1.64
N THR A 70 0.50 10.29 1.33
CA THR A 70 1.92 10.11 1.67
C THR A 70 2.79 11.22 1.08
N GLU A 71 2.63 11.50 -0.20
CA GLU A 71 3.39 12.54 -0.91
C GLU A 71 3.11 13.93 -0.33
N SER A 72 1.85 14.23 -0.03
CA SER A 72 1.44 15.52 0.56
C SER A 72 2.06 15.73 1.94
N ILE A 73 1.96 14.72 2.82
CA ILE A 73 2.54 14.83 4.17
C ILE A 73 4.07 14.90 4.11
N ALA A 74 4.72 14.15 3.22
CA ALA A 74 6.17 14.24 3.03
C ALA A 74 6.60 15.67 2.66
N ALA A 75 5.86 16.34 1.78
CA ALA A 75 6.12 17.73 1.40
C ALA A 75 5.92 18.71 2.58
N GLU A 76 4.88 18.50 3.41
CA GLU A 76 4.61 19.34 4.57
C GLU A 76 5.71 19.25 5.65
N VAL A 77 6.37 18.09 5.78
CA VAL A 77 7.30 17.83 6.88
C VAL A 77 8.77 17.69 6.47
N ASN A 78 9.11 18.00 5.23
CA ASN A 78 10.44 17.78 4.65
C ASN A 78 11.59 18.45 5.45
N LEU A 79 11.32 19.58 6.12
CA LEU A 79 12.31 20.33 6.90
C LEU A 79 12.36 19.92 8.38
N HIS A 80 11.58 18.93 8.79
CA HIS A 80 11.45 18.52 10.19
C HIS A 80 12.18 17.20 10.52
N GLY A 81 13.04 16.69 9.63
CA GLY A 81 13.74 15.42 9.86
C GLY A 81 12.80 14.20 9.89
N ILE A 82 11.66 14.29 9.22
CA ILE A 82 10.64 13.24 9.16
C ILE A 82 10.62 12.68 7.73
N SER A 83 10.68 11.37 7.59
CA SER A 83 10.43 10.71 6.30
C SER A 83 9.07 10.03 6.27
N VAL A 84 8.35 10.22 5.16
CA VAL A 84 7.02 9.65 4.93
C VAL A 84 7.03 8.95 3.59
N ASN A 85 6.88 7.64 3.60
CA ASN A 85 6.93 6.81 2.39
C ASN A 85 5.73 5.88 2.30
N CYS A 86 5.50 5.36 1.11
CA CYS A 86 4.43 4.41 0.83
C CYS A 86 4.99 3.16 0.16
N ILE A 87 4.54 1.99 0.58
CA ILE A 87 4.78 0.73 -0.14
C ILE A 87 3.50 0.34 -0.85
N CYS A 88 3.63 -0.11 -2.09
CA CYS A 88 2.53 -0.60 -2.93
C CYS A 88 2.74 -2.11 -3.19
N PRO A 89 2.35 -3.00 -2.27
CA PRO A 89 2.53 -4.43 -2.47
C PRO A 89 1.69 -4.96 -3.62
N GLY A 90 2.23 -5.98 -4.30
CA GLY A 90 1.49 -6.89 -5.16
C GLY A 90 0.80 -8.00 -4.34
N GLY A 91 0.65 -9.17 -4.95
CA GLY A 91 0.10 -10.34 -4.26
C GLY A 91 1.03 -10.79 -3.13
N THR A 92 0.53 -10.74 -1.88
CA THR A 92 1.26 -11.19 -0.69
C THR A 92 0.46 -12.28 0.01
N ASP A 93 1.11 -13.37 0.37
CA ASP A 93 0.46 -14.56 0.95
C ASP A 93 0.04 -14.32 2.40
N THR A 94 -1.12 -13.70 2.57
CA THR A 94 -1.74 -13.41 3.85
C THR A 94 -3.12 -14.08 3.95
N GLN A 95 -3.61 -14.28 5.17
CA GLN A 95 -4.98 -14.76 5.37
C GLN A 95 -6.01 -13.85 4.69
N GLY A 96 -5.84 -12.53 4.78
CA GLY A 96 -6.73 -11.56 4.13
C GLY A 96 -6.70 -11.67 2.61
N PHE A 97 -5.51 -11.88 2.02
CA PHE A 97 -5.39 -12.10 0.57
C PHE A 97 -6.10 -13.40 0.16
N ARG A 98 -5.81 -14.51 0.85
CA ARG A 98 -6.45 -15.82 0.56
C ARG A 98 -7.96 -15.75 0.64
N SER A 99 -8.51 -15.09 1.66
CA SER A 99 -9.96 -14.91 1.82
C SER A 99 -10.56 -14.03 0.71
N ALA A 100 -9.89 -12.93 0.35
CA ALA A 100 -10.40 -11.98 -0.64
C ALA A 100 -10.38 -12.50 -2.09
N PHE A 101 -9.49 -13.43 -2.39
CA PHE A 101 -9.27 -13.91 -3.76
C PHE A 101 -9.72 -15.36 -3.99
N ASN A 102 -10.33 -16.03 -2.99
CA ASN A 102 -10.62 -17.47 -3.04
C ASN A 102 -9.41 -18.28 -3.54
N ALA A 103 -8.22 -17.92 -3.08
CA ALA A 103 -6.94 -18.45 -3.54
C ALA A 103 -6.77 -19.91 -3.07
N ARG A 104 -7.53 -20.82 -3.71
CA ARG A 104 -7.57 -22.26 -3.38
C ARG A 104 -6.58 -23.10 -4.18
N SER A 105 -5.96 -22.58 -5.24
CA SER A 105 -4.99 -23.35 -6.03
C SER A 105 -3.56 -23.07 -5.57
N ALA A 106 -2.85 -24.11 -5.19
CA ALA A 106 -1.43 -24.05 -4.83
C ALA A 106 -0.56 -23.43 -5.96
N GLU A 107 -0.94 -23.63 -7.22
CA GLU A 107 -0.24 -23.07 -8.38
C GLU A 107 -0.27 -21.54 -8.44
N LYS A 108 -1.40 -20.92 -8.07
CA LYS A 108 -1.50 -19.45 -8.01
C LYS A 108 -0.77 -18.84 -6.81
N ASN A 109 -0.57 -19.63 -5.76
CA ASN A 109 0.08 -19.16 -4.53
C ASN A 109 1.61 -19.16 -4.64
N LYS A 110 2.21 -19.93 -5.53
CA LYS A 110 3.68 -20.06 -5.62
C LYS A 110 4.39 -18.76 -6.02
N TYR A 111 3.69 -17.82 -6.62
CA TYR A 111 4.24 -16.51 -7.03
C TYR A 111 3.96 -15.38 -6.05
N LEU A 112 3.20 -15.64 -4.99
CA LEU A 112 2.91 -14.63 -3.98
C LEU A 112 4.17 -14.33 -3.16
N MET A 113 4.35 -13.07 -2.82
CA MET A 113 5.38 -12.66 -1.87
C MET A 113 5.03 -13.17 -0.48
N LYS A 114 6.05 -13.43 0.32
CA LYS A 114 5.88 -13.67 1.76
C LYS A 114 5.68 -12.33 2.48
N PRO A 115 4.92 -12.29 3.59
CA PRO A 115 4.77 -11.07 4.40
C PRO A 115 6.12 -10.50 4.87
N GLU A 116 7.11 -11.39 5.12
CA GLU A 116 8.45 -11.03 5.55
C GLU A 116 9.16 -10.14 4.54
N GLU A 117 8.98 -10.37 3.24
CA GLU A 117 9.58 -9.54 2.18
C GLU A 117 9.09 -8.09 2.21
N ILE A 118 7.83 -7.88 2.63
CA ILE A 118 7.29 -6.53 2.83
C ILE A 118 7.79 -5.94 4.14
N SER A 119 7.92 -6.77 5.19
CA SER A 119 8.46 -6.33 6.49
C SER A 119 9.91 -5.88 6.38
N ASP A 120 10.74 -6.57 5.60
CA ASP A 120 12.14 -6.19 5.35
C ASP A 120 12.23 -4.82 4.67
N LEU A 121 11.34 -4.54 3.71
CA LEU A 121 11.26 -3.23 3.08
C LEU A 121 10.82 -2.14 4.06
N ILE A 122 9.88 -2.43 4.96
CA ILE A 122 9.47 -1.51 6.03
C ILE A 122 10.67 -1.23 6.95
N LEU A 123 11.40 -2.25 7.39
CA LEU A 123 12.59 -2.11 8.23
C LEU A 123 13.66 -1.27 7.55
N PHE A 124 13.90 -1.47 6.26
CA PHE A 124 14.82 -0.64 5.49
C PHE A 124 14.36 0.83 5.47
N LEU A 125 13.10 1.11 5.12
CA LEU A 125 12.57 2.47 5.01
C LEU A 125 12.50 3.22 6.35
N THR A 126 12.43 2.49 7.47
CA THR A 126 12.44 3.08 8.81
C THR A 126 13.84 3.22 9.39
N SER A 127 14.86 2.65 8.76
CA SER A 127 16.25 2.75 9.17
C SER A 127 16.94 4.05 8.67
N GLU A 128 18.10 4.37 9.25
CA GLU A 128 18.91 5.49 8.79
C GLU A 128 19.53 5.26 7.40
N LYS A 129 19.60 4.02 6.92
CA LYS A 129 20.05 3.68 5.56
C LYS A 129 19.16 4.25 4.47
N ALA A 130 17.89 4.56 4.80
CA ALA A 130 16.90 5.15 3.91
C ALA A 130 16.73 6.67 4.14
N SER A 131 17.70 7.35 4.75
CA SER A 131 17.58 8.77 5.13
C SER A 131 17.31 9.72 3.96
N SER A 132 17.73 9.37 2.74
CA SER A 132 17.47 10.13 1.52
C SER A 132 16.12 9.85 0.86
N ILE A 133 15.32 8.90 1.42
CA ILE A 133 14.06 8.48 0.82
C ILE A 133 12.90 9.07 1.62
N THR A 134 12.18 10.01 1.00
CA THR A 134 10.92 10.57 1.53
C THR A 134 9.99 10.96 0.38
N GLY A 135 8.69 10.89 0.57
CA GLY A 135 7.69 11.11 -0.47
C GLY A 135 7.63 10.01 -1.54
N ALA A 136 8.36 8.92 -1.34
CA ALA A 136 8.42 7.84 -2.30
C ALA A 136 7.25 6.86 -2.15
N SER A 137 6.76 6.41 -3.31
CA SER A 137 5.79 5.32 -3.40
C SER A 137 6.44 4.15 -4.13
N ILE A 138 6.80 3.11 -3.37
CA ILE A 138 7.65 2.00 -3.82
C ILE A 138 6.77 0.80 -4.21
N ASP A 139 6.90 0.38 -5.45
CA ASP A 139 6.23 -0.79 -5.97
C ASP A 139 6.99 -2.06 -5.56
N ALA A 140 6.34 -2.90 -4.77
CA ALA A 140 6.87 -4.16 -4.28
C ALA A 140 5.96 -5.30 -4.78
N TYR A 141 6.20 -5.78 -5.99
CA TYR A 141 5.31 -6.73 -6.66
C TYR A 141 5.88 -8.15 -6.73
N GLY A 142 7.19 -8.31 -6.50
CA GLY A 142 7.85 -9.61 -6.66
C GLY A 142 7.53 -10.23 -8.02
N GLN A 143 7.29 -11.52 -8.04
CA GLN A 143 6.89 -12.24 -9.23
C GLN A 143 5.44 -11.97 -9.70
N THR A 144 4.65 -11.25 -8.88
CA THR A 144 3.31 -10.81 -9.26
C THR A 144 3.31 -9.50 -10.05
N ASN A 145 4.46 -9.02 -10.49
CA ASN A 145 4.58 -7.80 -11.26
C ASN A 145 3.85 -7.95 -12.61
N PRO A 146 2.89 -7.05 -12.89
CA PRO A 146 2.08 -7.14 -14.11
C PRO A 146 2.86 -7.06 -15.42
N ILE A 147 4.06 -6.50 -15.40
CA ILE A 147 4.90 -6.47 -16.61
C ILE A 147 5.31 -7.87 -17.07
N PHE A 148 5.37 -8.84 -16.15
CA PHE A 148 5.69 -10.22 -16.49
C PHE A 148 4.53 -10.95 -17.16
N PHE A 149 3.29 -10.45 -17.05
CA PHE A 149 2.08 -11.03 -17.62
C PHE A 149 1.62 -10.33 -18.91
N SER A 150 2.37 -9.34 -19.38
CA SER A 150 2.11 -8.68 -20.66
C SER A 150 2.73 -9.41 -21.85
N ASP A 151 3.57 -10.41 -21.61
CA ASP A 151 4.15 -11.26 -22.64
C ASP A 151 3.18 -12.41 -23.00
N PRO A 152 2.70 -12.47 -24.26
CA PRO A 152 1.80 -13.54 -24.72
C PRO A 152 2.42 -14.94 -24.62
N SER A 153 3.77 -15.05 -24.58
CA SER A 153 4.49 -16.34 -24.47
C SER A 153 4.46 -16.89 -23.04
N MET A 154 4.17 -16.07 -22.04
CA MET A 154 4.18 -16.46 -20.63
C MET A 154 2.88 -17.13 -20.16
N GLY A 155 1.92 -17.36 -21.04
CA GLY A 155 0.66 -18.00 -20.72
C GLY A 155 -0.23 -17.16 -19.79
N LYS A 156 -1.54 -17.28 -19.93
CA LYS A 156 -2.49 -16.69 -18.97
C LYS A 156 -2.36 -17.43 -17.64
N VAL A 157 -1.65 -16.87 -16.69
CA VAL A 157 -1.61 -17.33 -15.30
C VAL A 157 -2.86 -16.86 -14.56
#